data_63c6c4b96f90d186b2927f3408ccb98e
#
_entry.id   63c6c4b96f90d186b2927f3408ccb98e
#
_cell.length_a   1.000
_cell.length_b   1.000
_cell.length_c   1.000
_cell.angle_alpha   90.00
_cell.angle_beta   90.00
_cell.angle_gamma   90.00
#
_symmetry.space_group_name_H-M   'P 1'
#
loop_
_entity.id
_entity.type
_entity.pdbx_description
1 polymer ?
#
loop_
_entity_poly.entity_id
_entity_poly.type
_entity_poly.pdbx_seq_one_letter_code
_entity_poly.pdbx_strand_id
1 'polypeptide(L)'
;MDKLMGYHSMDIQWGNHDVLWMGAAAGQQGCVANVVRICARYANLEILEDGYGINLLPLATFALNTYRDDPCSCFELKDDPDYDPSETMLNMKMHKAISIIQFKIEGQIIKKNPGFKLEHRNLLHLIDYENGLIELDGKTYELLDKNFPTIDPKRPYALTEAEEEVLDRLTQAFVNCEKLQSHMHFLLSKGGLYNCLLYTSPSPRDGLLS
;
A
#
# COMPACT_ATOMS: atom_id res chain seq x y z
N MET A 1 19.00 1.23 -8.96
CA MET A 1 18.77 2.42 -9.81
C MET A 1 20.05 3.18 -10.04
N ASP A 2 20.80 3.61 -9.03
CA ASP A 2 21.99 4.48 -9.15
C ASP A 2 23.01 3.99 -10.18
N LYS A 3 23.31 2.68 -10.21
CA LYS A 3 24.21 2.09 -11.22
C LYS A 3 23.65 2.22 -12.65
N LEU A 4 22.35 2.07 -12.84
CA LEU A 4 21.70 2.14 -14.14
C LEU A 4 21.69 3.57 -14.69
N MET A 5 21.57 4.56 -13.83
CA MET A 5 21.58 5.97 -14.21
C MET A 5 22.90 6.42 -14.84
N GLY A 6 23.99 5.67 -14.62
CA GLY A 6 25.31 5.91 -15.23
C GLY A 6 25.48 5.37 -16.65
N TYR A 7 24.53 4.63 -17.21
CA TYR A 7 24.61 4.09 -18.57
C TYR A 7 24.00 5.05 -19.59
N HIS A 8 24.65 5.19 -20.76
CA HIS A 8 24.20 6.15 -21.79
C HIS A 8 23.11 5.61 -22.72
N SER A 9 22.95 4.31 -22.83
CA SER A 9 21.95 3.70 -23.71
C SER A 9 21.25 2.59 -22.96
N MET A 10 19.96 2.81 -22.66
CA MET A 10 19.13 1.83 -21.98
C MET A 10 17.66 2.17 -22.21
N ASP A 11 16.87 1.13 -22.40
CA ASP A 11 15.42 1.17 -22.44
C ASP A 11 14.87 0.52 -21.19
N ILE A 12 13.83 1.12 -20.59
CA ILE A 12 13.19 0.63 -19.39
C ILE A 12 11.70 0.38 -19.69
N GLN A 13 11.24 -0.82 -19.33
CA GLN A 13 9.81 -1.13 -19.33
C GLN A 13 9.27 -1.00 -17.90
N TRP A 14 8.15 -0.30 -17.76
CA TRP A 14 7.49 -0.15 -16.47
C TRP A 14 6.56 -1.33 -16.21
N GLY A 15 6.64 -1.86 -15.00
CA GLY A 15 5.61 -2.72 -14.44
C GLY A 15 4.56 -1.90 -13.68
N ASN A 16 3.52 -2.58 -13.22
CA ASN A 16 2.47 -1.97 -12.40
C ASN A 16 3.00 -1.39 -11.07
N HIS A 17 4.03 -2.01 -10.49
CA HIS A 17 4.68 -1.49 -9.28
C HIS A 17 5.43 -0.18 -9.54
N ASP A 18 6.10 -0.05 -10.68
CA ASP A 18 6.79 1.20 -11.03
C ASP A 18 5.81 2.38 -11.10
N VAL A 19 4.61 2.15 -11.68
CA VAL A 19 3.54 3.16 -11.72
C VAL A 19 3.07 3.56 -10.32
N LEU A 20 2.99 2.61 -9.38
CA LEU A 20 2.67 2.93 -7.98
C LEU A 20 3.73 3.82 -7.33
N TRP A 21 5.02 3.52 -7.55
CA TRP A 21 6.11 4.34 -7.02
C TRP A 21 6.12 5.74 -7.65
N MET A 22 5.85 5.86 -8.95
CA MET A 22 5.70 7.15 -9.63
C MET A 22 4.54 7.96 -9.03
N GLY A 23 3.39 7.32 -8.81
CA GLY A 23 2.24 7.95 -8.16
C GLY A 23 2.53 8.38 -6.73
N ALA A 24 3.26 7.57 -5.96
CA ALA A 24 3.66 7.91 -4.60
C ALA A 24 4.64 9.10 -4.57
N ALA A 25 5.65 9.13 -5.46
CA ALA A 25 6.56 10.26 -5.61
C ALA A 25 5.83 11.55 -6.03
N ALA A 26 4.75 11.42 -6.80
CA ALA A 26 3.89 12.54 -7.18
C ALA A 26 2.88 12.96 -6.08
N GLY A 27 2.92 12.34 -4.90
CA GLY A 27 2.05 12.68 -3.77
C GLY A 27 0.64 12.10 -3.83
N GLN A 28 0.41 11.08 -4.64
CA GLN A 28 -0.88 10.38 -4.67
C GLN A 28 -1.02 9.49 -3.43
N GLN A 29 -1.85 9.90 -2.48
CA GLN A 29 -2.02 9.24 -1.17
C GLN A 29 -2.36 7.75 -1.27
N GLY A 30 -3.22 7.35 -2.24
CA GLY A 30 -3.53 5.95 -2.48
C GLY A 30 -2.31 5.13 -2.94
N CYS A 31 -1.43 5.73 -3.76
CA CYS A 31 -0.17 5.12 -4.16
C CYS A 31 0.82 5.03 -3.01
N VAL A 32 0.95 6.09 -2.19
CA VAL A 32 1.79 6.10 -0.99
C VAL A 32 1.37 4.98 -0.04
N ALA A 33 0.08 4.90 0.31
CA ALA A 33 -0.43 3.86 1.19
C ALA A 33 -0.18 2.45 0.62
N ASN A 34 -0.35 2.27 -0.68
CA ASN A 34 -0.13 0.98 -1.34
C ASN A 34 1.35 0.57 -1.35
N VAL A 35 2.27 1.50 -1.66
CA VAL A 35 3.72 1.23 -1.63
C VAL A 35 4.15 0.81 -0.22
N VAL A 36 3.78 1.58 0.81
CA VAL A 36 4.11 1.27 2.21
C VAL A 36 3.52 -0.08 2.63
N ARG A 37 2.26 -0.36 2.27
CA ARG A 37 1.62 -1.64 2.57
C ARG A 37 2.34 -2.83 1.90
N ILE A 38 2.75 -2.68 0.65
CA ILE A 38 3.49 -3.74 -0.05
C ILE A 38 4.84 -3.98 0.65
N CYS A 39 5.58 -2.91 0.98
CA CYS A 39 6.84 -3.03 1.70
C CYS A 39 6.65 -3.71 3.06
N ALA A 40 5.61 -3.33 3.83
CA ALA A 40 5.29 -3.98 5.10
C ALA A 40 4.99 -5.47 4.91
N ARG A 41 4.16 -5.84 3.94
CA ARG A 41 3.76 -7.22 3.69
C ARG A 41 4.94 -8.16 3.38
N TYR A 42 5.95 -7.64 2.69
CA TYR A 42 7.11 -8.42 2.24
C TYR A 42 8.36 -8.19 3.09
N ALA A 43 8.21 -7.63 4.29
CA ALA A 43 9.31 -7.33 5.22
C ALA A 43 10.41 -6.43 4.60
N ASN A 44 10.04 -5.50 3.72
CA ASN A 44 10.95 -4.65 2.95
C ASN A 44 10.85 -3.17 3.34
N LEU A 45 10.45 -2.86 4.59
CA LEU A 45 10.34 -1.46 5.05
C LEU A 45 11.68 -0.73 5.05
N GLU A 46 12.78 -1.45 5.23
CA GLU A 46 14.16 -0.94 5.12
C GLU A 46 14.44 -0.25 3.78
N ILE A 47 13.78 -0.69 2.70
CA ILE A 47 13.90 -0.02 1.40
C ILE A 47 13.41 1.43 1.48
N LEU A 48 12.36 1.68 2.27
CA LEU A 48 11.83 3.02 2.48
C LEU A 48 12.72 3.84 3.40
N GLU A 49 13.15 3.26 4.52
CA GLU A 49 13.91 3.96 5.55
C GLU A 49 15.38 4.12 5.14
N ASP A 50 16.11 3.04 4.94
CA ASP A 50 17.54 3.06 4.62
C ASP A 50 17.78 3.40 3.14
N GLY A 51 16.91 2.87 2.27
CA GLY A 51 17.01 3.07 0.83
C GLY A 51 16.73 4.51 0.39
N TYR A 52 15.67 5.11 0.93
CA TYR A 52 15.16 6.41 0.52
C TYR A 52 15.11 7.46 1.63
N GLY A 53 15.38 7.09 2.89
CA GLY A 53 15.29 8.00 4.04
C GLY A 53 13.85 8.43 4.37
N ILE A 54 12.86 7.64 3.99
CA ILE A 54 11.45 7.90 4.27
C ILE A 54 11.17 7.52 5.72
N ASN A 55 10.81 8.51 6.53
CA ASN A 55 10.55 8.31 7.96
C ASN A 55 9.20 7.60 8.19
N LEU A 56 9.25 6.37 8.69
CA LEU A 56 8.06 5.56 9.03
C LEU A 56 7.63 5.68 10.50
N LEU A 57 8.35 6.45 11.33
CA LEU A 57 8.03 6.62 12.76
C LEU A 57 6.57 7.08 13.01
N PRO A 58 5.97 7.98 12.21
CA PRO A 58 4.57 8.33 12.40
C PRO A 58 3.62 7.13 12.28
N LEU A 59 3.86 6.25 11.29
CA LEU A 59 3.07 5.04 11.10
C LEU A 59 3.32 4.03 12.23
N ALA A 60 4.58 3.82 12.62
CA ALA A 60 4.95 2.92 13.70
C ALA A 60 4.29 3.34 15.03
N THR A 61 4.36 4.63 15.36
CA THR A 61 3.75 5.18 16.57
C THR A 61 2.23 5.03 16.57
N PHE A 62 1.59 5.36 15.46
CA PHE A 62 0.15 5.18 15.27
C PHE A 62 -0.26 3.72 15.43
N ALA A 63 0.44 2.81 14.77
CA ALA A 63 0.16 1.38 14.80
C ALA A 63 0.29 0.78 16.21
N LEU A 64 1.34 1.13 16.93
CA LEU A 64 1.57 0.69 18.33
C LEU A 64 0.48 1.20 19.28
N ASN A 65 0.04 2.44 19.12
CA ASN A 65 -0.99 3.01 19.97
C ASN A 65 -2.37 2.43 19.67
N THR A 66 -2.69 2.26 18.38
CA THR A 66 -4.01 1.82 17.92
C THR A 66 -4.23 0.32 18.11
N TYR A 67 -3.18 -0.48 17.85
CA TYR A 67 -3.25 -1.95 17.87
C TYR A 67 -2.37 -2.56 18.98
N ARG A 68 -2.30 -1.90 20.15
CA ARG A 68 -1.42 -2.29 21.26
C ARG A 68 -1.53 -3.77 21.60
N ASP A 69 -2.75 -4.23 21.87
CA ASP A 69 -3.07 -5.58 22.35
C ASP A 69 -3.55 -6.51 21.24
N ASP A 70 -3.46 -6.07 19.99
CA ASP A 70 -3.87 -6.84 18.81
C ASP A 70 -2.69 -7.67 18.29
N PRO A 71 -2.84 -8.98 18.16
CA PRO A 71 -1.80 -9.84 17.59
C PRO A 71 -1.58 -9.61 16.10
N CYS A 72 -2.52 -8.98 15.39
CA CYS A 72 -2.48 -8.70 13.96
C CYS A 72 -2.15 -9.95 13.09
N SER A 73 -2.59 -11.14 13.51
CA SER A 73 -2.22 -12.42 12.87
C SER A 73 -2.63 -12.54 11.40
N CYS A 74 -3.67 -11.81 10.97
CA CYS A 74 -4.05 -11.76 9.55
C CYS A 74 -3.08 -10.94 8.68
N PHE A 75 -2.12 -10.27 9.29
CA PHE A 75 -1.14 -9.39 8.65
C PHE A 75 0.29 -9.91 8.78
N GLU A 76 0.44 -11.23 8.95
CA GLU A 76 1.73 -11.90 9.00
C GLU A 76 2.58 -11.58 7.75
N LEU A 77 3.89 -11.52 7.99
CA LEU A 77 4.86 -11.27 6.93
C LEU A 77 4.95 -12.50 6.03
N LYS A 78 5.21 -12.29 4.74
CA LYS A 78 5.54 -13.38 3.84
C LYS A 78 7.02 -13.73 4.01
N ASP A 79 7.22 -14.90 4.62
CA ASP A 79 8.47 -15.68 4.61
C ASP A 79 9.79 -14.87 4.74
N ASP A 80 10.09 -14.37 5.95
CA ASP A 80 11.45 -14.04 6.29
C ASP A 80 11.83 -14.72 7.62
N PRO A 81 12.54 -15.88 7.57
CA PRO A 81 12.92 -16.63 8.77
C PRO A 81 13.96 -15.90 9.66
N ASP A 82 14.62 -14.86 9.15
CA ASP A 82 15.70 -14.15 9.84
C ASP A 82 15.24 -12.88 10.55
N TYR A 83 13.93 -12.56 10.51
CA TYR A 83 13.37 -11.36 11.15
C TYR A 83 13.28 -11.50 12.68
N ASP A 84 13.70 -10.45 13.40
CA ASP A 84 13.53 -10.39 14.85
C ASP A 84 12.04 -10.42 15.25
N PRO A 85 11.63 -11.22 16.26
CA PRO A 85 10.22 -11.30 16.67
C PRO A 85 9.60 -9.97 17.09
N SER A 86 10.39 -9.04 17.66
CA SER A 86 9.90 -7.72 18.06
C SER A 86 9.64 -6.81 16.84
N GLU A 87 10.51 -6.87 15.85
CA GLU A 87 10.36 -6.16 14.58
C GLU A 87 9.19 -6.75 13.78
N THR A 88 9.05 -8.07 13.78
CA THR A 88 7.92 -8.77 13.15
C THR A 88 6.59 -8.25 13.69
N MET A 89 6.43 -8.17 15.02
CA MET A 89 5.19 -7.70 15.64
C MET A 89 4.89 -6.24 15.28
N LEU A 90 5.89 -5.37 15.30
CA LEU A 90 5.73 -3.98 14.89
C LEU A 90 5.34 -3.87 13.42
N ASN A 91 6.00 -4.63 12.54
CA ASN A 91 5.72 -4.63 11.12
C ASN A 91 4.29 -5.14 10.82
N MET A 92 3.82 -6.19 11.50
CA MET A 92 2.43 -6.67 11.37
C MET A 92 1.41 -5.58 11.78
N LYS A 93 1.67 -4.84 12.86
CA LYS A 93 0.82 -3.71 13.28
C LYS A 93 0.85 -2.57 12.26
N MET A 94 2.00 -2.21 11.74
CA MET A 94 2.15 -1.22 10.67
C MET A 94 1.45 -1.66 9.38
N HIS A 95 1.58 -2.95 9.02
CA HIS A 95 0.89 -3.54 7.87
C HIS A 95 -0.63 -3.43 8.01
N LYS A 96 -1.18 -3.78 9.19
CA LYS A 96 -2.62 -3.61 9.47
C LYS A 96 -3.03 -2.15 9.38
N ALA A 97 -2.33 -1.25 10.05
CA ALA A 97 -2.62 0.17 10.07
C ALA A 97 -2.70 0.77 8.67
N ILE A 98 -1.65 0.57 7.87
CA ILE A 98 -1.60 1.13 6.51
C ILE A 98 -2.60 0.46 5.57
N SER A 99 -2.95 -0.82 5.78
CA SER A 99 -3.98 -1.51 5.00
C SER A 99 -5.36 -0.89 5.23
N ILE A 100 -5.71 -0.59 6.47
CA ILE A 100 -6.99 0.07 6.78
C ILE A 100 -7.04 1.48 6.17
N ILE A 101 -5.97 2.26 6.32
CA ILE A 101 -5.85 3.58 5.68
C ILE A 101 -6.02 3.46 4.16
N GLN A 102 -5.34 2.49 3.53
CA GLN A 102 -5.45 2.25 2.09
C GLN A 102 -6.89 1.94 1.66
N PHE A 103 -7.58 1.03 2.34
CA PHE A 103 -8.96 0.68 2.01
C PHE A 103 -9.91 1.88 2.10
N LYS A 104 -9.72 2.74 3.10
CA LYS A 104 -10.50 3.97 3.23
C LYS A 104 -10.25 4.92 2.06
N ILE A 105 -8.99 5.17 1.72
CA ILE A 105 -8.62 6.05 0.60
C ILE A 105 -9.07 5.48 -0.74
N GLU A 106 -8.89 4.17 -0.99
CA GLU A 106 -9.38 3.53 -2.22
C GLU A 106 -10.89 3.70 -2.36
N GLY A 107 -11.66 3.50 -1.27
CA GLY A 107 -13.10 3.70 -1.30
C GLY A 107 -13.51 5.15 -1.61
N GLN A 108 -12.76 6.14 -1.09
CA GLN A 108 -12.98 7.54 -1.43
C GLN A 108 -12.65 7.84 -2.90
N ILE A 109 -11.56 7.27 -3.43
CA ILE A 109 -11.16 7.43 -4.84
C ILE A 109 -12.21 6.81 -5.77
N ILE A 110 -12.68 5.59 -5.46
CA ILE A 110 -13.71 4.90 -6.24
C ILE A 110 -15.00 5.73 -6.25
N LYS A 111 -15.42 6.23 -5.10
CA LYS A 111 -16.63 7.07 -4.98
C LYS A 111 -16.52 8.37 -5.79
N LYS A 112 -15.34 8.97 -5.86
CA LYS A 112 -15.09 10.18 -6.66
C LYS A 112 -15.03 9.91 -8.17
N ASN A 113 -14.80 8.65 -8.57
CA ASN A 113 -14.57 8.26 -9.96
C ASN A 113 -15.47 7.09 -10.39
N PRO A 114 -16.80 7.27 -10.42
CA PRO A 114 -17.75 6.18 -10.74
C PRO A 114 -17.54 5.60 -12.14
N GLY A 115 -16.92 6.36 -13.05
CA GLY A 115 -16.58 5.88 -14.39
C GLY A 115 -15.59 4.72 -14.42
N PHE A 116 -14.88 4.45 -13.33
CA PHE A 116 -13.96 3.29 -13.22
C PHE A 116 -14.69 1.97 -13.01
N LYS A 117 -15.96 2.00 -12.58
CA LYS A 117 -16.80 0.80 -12.32
C LYS A 117 -16.14 -0.18 -11.34
N LEU A 118 -15.52 0.35 -10.29
CA LEU A 118 -14.77 -0.41 -9.28
C LEU A 118 -15.51 -0.51 -7.94
N GLU A 119 -16.80 -0.20 -7.89
CA GLU A 119 -17.62 -0.18 -6.67
C GLU A 119 -17.64 -1.54 -5.96
N HIS A 120 -17.51 -2.63 -6.72
CA HIS A 120 -17.42 -4.00 -6.20
C HIS A 120 -16.17 -4.25 -5.31
N ARG A 121 -15.18 -3.36 -5.35
CA ARG A 121 -13.99 -3.41 -4.47
C ARG A 121 -14.20 -2.73 -3.13
N ASN A 122 -15.28 -1.98 -2.98
CA ASN A 122 -15.62 -1.30 -1.73
C ASN A 122 -16.33 -2.28 -0.78
N LEU A 123 -15.60 -2.87 0.16
CA LEU A 123 -16.11 -3.91 1.04
C LEU A 123 -16.38 -3.42 2.47
N LEU A 124 -15.77 -2.31 2.92
CA LEU A 124 -15.88 -1.87 4.31
C LEU A 124 -17.33 -1.60 4.77
N HIS A 125 -18.20 -1.14 3.89
CA HIS A 125 -19.61 -0.88 4.22
C HIS A 125 -20.49 -2.14 4.25
N LEU A 126 -19.95 -3.29 3.81
CA LEU A 126 -20.64 -4.59 3.84
C LEU A 126 -20.35 -5.38 5.12
N ILE A 127 -19.46 -4.88 5.96
CA ILE A 127 -19.06 -5.55 7.20
C ILE A 127 -20.05 -5.25 8.30
N ASP A 128 -20.58 -6.30 8.91
CA ASP A 128 -21.23 -6.26 10.21
C ASP A 128 -20.15 -6.29 11.30
N TYR A 129 -19.80 -5.10 11.80
CA TYR A 129 -18.74 -4.94 12.80
C TYR A 129 -19.12 -5.47 14.19
N GLU A 130 -20.41 -5.58 14.49
CA GLU A 130 -20.88 -6.10 15.78
C GLU A 130 -20.72 -7.62 15.86
N ASN A 131 -21.07 -8.32 14.77
CA ASN A 131 -20.99 -9.77 14.70
C ASN A 131 -19.71 -10.29 14.05
N GLY A 132 -18.92 -9.42 13.42
CA GLY A 132 -17.70 -9.79 12.71
C GLY A 132 -17.98 -10.64 11.46
N LEU A 133 -18.99 -10.27 10.70
CA LEU A 133 -19.45 -10.96 9.50
C LEU A 133 -19.37 -10.05 8.28
N ILE A 134 -19.24 -10.65 7.11
CA ILE A 134 -19.38 -9.94 5.83
C ILE A 134 -20.23 -10.76 4.88
N GLU A 135 -21.15 -10.12 4.16
CA GLU A 135 -21.94 -10.76 3.11
C GLU A 135 -21.34 -10.42 1.73
N LEU A 136 -20.97 -11.46 0.97
CA LEU A 136 -20.42 -11.35 -0.38
C LEU A 136 -21.15 -12.35 -1.29
N ASP A 137 -21.70 -11.87 -2.39
CA ASP A 137 -22.39 -12.70 -3.40
C ASP A 137 -23.48 -13.62 -2.80
N GLY A 138 -24.24 -13.09 -1.82
CA GLY A 138 -25.30 -13.82 -1.13
C GLY A 138 -24.83 -14.92 -0.17
N LYS A 139 -23.54 -14.91 0.20
CA LYS A 139 -22.97 -15.79 1.22
C LYS A 139 -22.38 -14.97 2.35
N THR A 140 -22.58 -15.44 3.57
CA THR A 140 -22.02 -14.83 4.77
C THR A 140 -20.72 -15.52 5.14
N TYR A 141 -19.70 -14.72 5.41
CA TYR A 141 -18.36 -15.16 5.85
C TYR A 141 -18.04 -14.55 7.21
N GLU A 142 -17.41 -15.31 8.07
CA GLU A 142 -16.87 -14.81 9.33
C GLU A 142 -15.51 -14.14 9.08
N LEU A 143 -15.31 -12.95 9.67
CA LEU A 143 -14.02 -12.25 9.63
C LEU A 143 -13.05 -12.92 10.60
N LEU A 144 -11.84 -13.19 10.13
CA LEU A 144 -10.75 -13.71 10.95
C LEU A 144 -10.20 -12.63 11.90
N ASP A 145 -10.23 -11.38 11.48
CA ASP A 145 -9.85 -10.21 12.28
C ASP A 145 -11.12 -9.36 12.50
N LYS A 146 -11.45 -9.09 13.74
CA LYS A 146 -12.65 -8.34 14.13
C LYS A 146 -12.30 -7.01 14.83
N ASN A 147 -11.02 -6.69 14.97
CA ASN A 147 -10.55 -5.49 15.66
C ASN A 147 -10.30 -4.35 14.67
N PHE A 148 -11.29 -3.48 14.49
CA PHE A 148 -11.22 -2.31 13.59
C PHE A 148 -11.48 -1.00 14.35
N PRO A 149 -10.63 -0.59 15.31
CA PRO A 149 -10.90 0.52 16.22
C PRO A 149 -11.03 1.89 15.53
N THR A 150 -10.51 2.03 14.32
CA THR A 150 -10.51 3.29 13.56
C THR A 150 -11.65 3.36 12.54
N ILE A 151 -12.45 2.32 12.38
CA ILE A 151 -13.58 2.31 11.43
C ILE A 151 -14.86 2.71 12.12
N ASP A 152 -15.48 3.79 11.67
CA ASP A 152 -16.86 4.17 12.02
C ASP A 152 -17.84 3.43 11.08
N PRO A 153 -18.67 2.51 11.56
CA PRO A 153 -19.62 1.76 10.72
C PRO A 153 -20.57 2.65 9.90
N LYS A 154 -20.86 3.87 10.39
CA LYS A 154 -21.71 4.84 9.68
C LYS A 154 -20.96 5.56 8.54
N ARG A 155 -19.65 5.63 8.64
CA ARG A 155 -18.76 6.30 7.67
C ARG A 155 -17.48 5.49 7.46
N PRO A 156 -17.56 4.24 6.98
CA PRO A 156 -16.45 3.29 7.01
C PRO A 156 -15.24 3.70 6.19
N TYR A 157 -15.41 4.64 5.27
CA TYR A 157 -14.32 5.19 4.44
C TYR A 157 -13.77 6.53 4.93
N ALA A 158 -14.29 7.07 6.05
CA ALA A 158 -13.73 8.28 6.63
C ALA A 158 -12.42 7.97 7.36
N LEU A 159 -11.38 8.75 7.11
CA LEU A 159 -10.17 8.72 7.93
C LEU A 159 -10.46 9.35 9.29
N THR A 160 -9.77 8.87 10.32
CA THR A 160 -9.65 9.58 11.59
C THR A 160 -8.59 10.67 11.45
N GLU A 161 -8.60 11.67 12.33
CA GLU A 161 -7.59 12.74 12.35
C GLU A 161 -6.16 12.17 12.44
N ALA A 162 -5.97 11.13 13.26
CA ALA A 162 -4.67 10.47 13.39
C ALA A 162 -4.24 9.73 12.11
N GLU A 163 -5.18 9.11 11.40
CA GLU A 163 -4.90 8.46 10.10
C GLU A 163 -4.56 9.50 9.03
N GLU A 164 -5.27 10.64 9.01
CA GLU A 164 -4.97 11.76 8.10
C GLU A 164 -3.56 12.29 8.36
N GLU A 165 -3.20 12.53 9.63
CA GLU A 165 -1.86 13.01 10.00
C GLU A 165 -0.76 12.03 9.54
N VAL A 166 -0.94 10.74 9.77
CA VAL A 166 0.02 9.71 9.33
C VAL A 166 0.18 9.73 7.82
N LEU A 167 -0.93 9.73 7.09
CA LEU A 167 -0.93 9.70 5.64
C LEU A 167 -0.30 10.96 5.03
N ASP A 168 -0.59 12.12 5.61
CA ASP A 168 0.01 13.39 5.17
C ASP A 168 1.51 13.41 5.41
N ARG A 169 1.99 12.97 6.57
CA ARG A 169 3.43 12.89 6.87
C ARG A 169 4.15 11.92 5.94
N LEU A 170 3.57 10.75 5.68
CA LEU A 170 4.13 9.80 4.71
C LEU A 170 4.17 10.44 3.31
N THR A 171 3.07 11.04 2.88
CA THR A 171 2.99 11.70 1.56
C THR A 171 4.07 12.77 1.39
N GLN A 172 4.25 13.62 2.39
CA GLN A 172 5.31 14.64 2.38
C GLN A 172 6.70 14.02 2.33
N ALA A 173 6.94 12.92 3.06
CA ALA A 173 8.22 12.23 3.01
C ALA A 173 8.55 11.68 1.62
N PHE A 174 7.55 11.11 0.91
CA PHE A 174 7.73 10.64 -0.47
C PHE A 174 7.98 11.78 -1.45
N VAL A 175 7.20 12.86 -1.37
CA VAL A 175 7.31 14.03 -2.25
C VAL A 175 8.65 14.74 -2.08
N ASN A 176 9.14 14.86 -0.84
CA ASN A 176 10.37 15.58 -0.52
C ASN A 176 11.64 14.71 -0.61
N CYS A 177 11.51 13.42 -0.95
CA CYS A 177 12.68 12.54 -1.11
C CYS A 177 13.36 12.78 -2.46
N GLU A 178 14.42 13.58 -2.49
CA GLU A 178 15.18 13.92 -3.70
C GLU A 178 15.69 12.67 -4.46
N LYS A 179 16.18 11.67 -3.73
CA LYS A 179 16.65 10.42 -4.32
C LYS A 179 15.51 9.68 -5.05
N LEU A 180 14.33 9.60 -4.43
CA LEU A 180 13.16 9.00 -5.05
C LEU A 180 12.73 9.79 -6.29
N GLN A 181 12.66 11.12 -6.19
CA GLN A 181 12.31 12.00 -7.32
C GLN A 181 13.28 11.80 -8.49
N SER A 182 14.58 11.72 -8.21
CA SER A 182 15.61 11.47 -9.22
C SER A 182 15.43 10.11 -9.90
N HIS A 183 15.16 9.06 -9.13
CA HIS A 183 14.89 7.72 -9.68
C HIS A 183 13.63 7.68 -10.55
N MET A 184 12.54 8.32 -10.11
CA MET A 184 11.28 8.37 -10.88
C MET A 184 11.44 9.20 -12.15
N HIS A 185 12.15 10.33 -12.08
CA HIS A 185 12.47 11.12 -13.25
C HIS A 185 13.29 10.33 -14.28
N PHE A 186 14.27 9.56 -13.82
CA PHE A 186 15.07 8.69 -14.69
C PHE A 186 14.17 7.61 -15.35
N LEU A 187 13.34 6.92 -14.60
CA LEU A 187 12.38 5.94 -15.13
C LEU A 187 11.47 6.56 -16.19
N LEU A 188 10.92 7.74 -15.93
CA LEU A 188 10.06 8.47 -16.85
C LEU A 188 10.80 8.90 -18.12
N SER A 189 12.08 9.28 -18.01
CA SER A 189 12.91 9.71 -19.15
C SER A 189 13.34 8.58 -20.06
N LYS A 190 13.45 7.35 -19.55
CA LYS A 190 13.94 6.17 -20.28
C LYS A 190 12.85 5.18 -20.64
N GLY A 191 11.73 5.22 -19.95
CA GLY A 191 10.58 4.37 -20.23
C GLY A 191 9.50 5.14 -21.00
N GLY A 192 8.80 4.46 -21.86
CA GLY A 192 7.65 5.01 -22.56
C GLY A 192 6.53 4.00 -22.66
N LEU A 193 5.29 4.48 -22.50
CA LEU A 193 4.09 3.68 -22.80
C LEU A 193 4.08 3.24 -24.29
N TYR A 194 4.79 3.95 -25.15
CA TYR A 194 4.90 3.66 -26.58
C TYR A 194 5.92 2.57 -26.92
N ASN A 195 6.87 2.29 -26.05
CA ASN A 195 7.79 1.16 -26.18
C ASN A 195 7.22 -0.10 -25.51
N CYS A 196 5.94 -0.16 -25.36
CA CYS A 196 5.25 -1.18 -24.60
C CYS A 196 5.29 -2.53 -25.34
N LEU A 197 6.37 -3.28 -25.14
CA LEU A 197 6.40 -4.73 -25.37
C LEU A 197 5.44 -5.49 -24.40
N LEU A 198 4.69 -4.78 -23.56
CA LEU A 198 3.63 -5.33 -22.70
C LEU A 198 2.57 -6.10 -23.50
N TYR A 199 2.40 -5.79 -24.81
CA TYR A 199 1.52 -6.54 -25.71
C TYR A 199 2.16 -7.80 -26.29
N THR A 200 3.47 -7.99 -26.17
CA THR A 200 4.19 -9.08 -26.82
C THR A 200 4.93 -9.99 -25.86
N SER A 201 5.08 -9.61 -24.60
CA SER A 201 5.69 -10.43 -23.56
C SER A 201 4.58 -10.91 -22.61
N PRO A 202 4.19 -12.19 -22.66
CA PRO A 202 3.22 -12.72 -21.70
C PRO A 202 3.79 -12.53 -20.29
N SER A 203 3.04 -11.84 -19.45
CA SER A 203 3.37 -11.76 -18.03
C SER A 203 3.39 -13.18 -17.45
N PRO A 204 4.34 -13.54 -16.57
CA PRO A 204 4.30 -14.82 -15.87
C PRO A 204 2.99 -15.07 -15.11
N ARG A 205 2.17 -14.04 -14.90
CA ARG A 205 0.84 -14.14 -14.29
C ARG A 205 -0.28 -14.47 -15.29
N ASP A 206 -0.08 -14.21 -16.57
CA ASP A 206 -1.09 -14.49 -17.60
C ASP A 206 -1.27 -16.01 -17.84
N GLY A 207 -0.26 -16.82 -17.48
CA GLY A 207 -0.32 -18.29 -17.51
C GLY A 207 -1.02 -18.93 -16.31
N LEU A 208 -1.43 -18.15 -15.30
CA LEU A 208 -2.12 -18.64 -14.10
C LEU A 208 -3.64 -18.40 -14.11
N LEU A 209 -4.16 -17.80 -15.18
CA LEU A 209 -5.59 -17.49 -15.36
C LEU A 209 -6.25 -18.33 -16.48
N SER A 210 -5.57 -19.36 -16.96
CA SER A 210 -6.15 -20.34 -17.90
C SER A 210 -6.45 -21.66 -17.21
#